data_55fcbfbdd07d87101e85b0db79da11dd
#
_entry.id   55fcbfbdd07d87101e85b0db79da11dd
#
_cell.length_a   1.000
_cell.length_b   1.000
_cell.length_c   1.000
_cell.angle_alpha   90.00
_cell.angle_beta   90.00
_cell.angle_gamma   90.00
#
_symmetry.space_group_name_H-M   'P 1'
#
loop_
_entity.id
_entity.type
_entity.pdbx_description
1 polymer ?
#
loop_
_entity_poly.entity_id
_entity_poly.type
_entity_poly.pdbx_seq_one_letter_code
_entity_poly.pdbx_strand_id
1 'polypeptide(L)'
;MNQTTNHIKLGLFVLSGTVVLILALYMIGSKRNVFSNTIEISAVFYNVNGLMPGNNVRYGGIDIGTVKKLVFENDTSITVKMVIEKKIAHFIKKNAVASIGTDGLMGNKLVNINSVMEAAPPIQEGDVLLSMRPVESDEMVRTLNETNLNLNAITNDLKGLTQRINKNNNLISLLSDTTATENLRQAISAINQAADHARNVTQQVD
;
A
#
# COMPACT_ATOMS: atom_id res chain seq x y z
N MET A 1 10.44 -70.32 2.82
CA MET A 1 9.76 -69.01 2.94
C MET A 1 10.57 -68.02 2.11
N ASN A 2 9.95 -67.43 1.09
CA ASN A 2 10.64 -66.75 -0.03
C ASN A 2 11.22 -65.36 0.36
N GLN A 3 12.49 -65.36 0.77
CA GLN A 3 13.23 -64.07 1.01
C GLN A 3 13.27 -63.19 -0.25
N THR A 4 13.42 -63.78 -1.44
CA THR A 4 13.42 -63.09 -2.71
C THR A 4 12.14 -62.31 -3.01
N THR A 5 10.96 -62.82 -2.63
CA THR A 5 9.67 -62.17 -2.87
C THR A 5 9.51 -60.94 -1.97
N ASN A 6 10.10 -60.90 -0.78
CA ASN A 6 10.07 -59.78 0.13
C ASN A 6 11.00 -58.64 -0.32
N HIS A 7 12.16 -58.98 -0.91
CA HIS A 7 13.06 -57.99 -1.47
C HIS A 7 12.48 -57.30 -2.72
N ILE A 8 11.74 -58.03 -3.56
CA ILE A 8 11.05 -57.46 -4.72
C ILE A 8 9.92 -56.51 -4.26
N LYS A 9 9.12 -56.90 -3.27
CA LYS A 9 8.08 -56.02 -2.71
C LYS A 9 8.66 -54.76 -2.08
N LEU A 10 9.77 -54.87 -1.35
CA LEU A 10 10.49 -53.76 -0.78
C LEU A 10 11.03 -52.81 -1.86
N GLY A 11 11.66 -53.38 -2.92
CA GLY A 11 12.16 -52.60 -4.05
C GLY A 11 11.05 -51.81 -4.77
N LEU A 12 9.90 -52.47 -5.01
CA LEU A 12 8.75 -51.84 -5.66
C LEU A 12 8.17 -50.71 -4.78
N PHE A 13 8.11 -50.93 -3.46
CA PHE A 13 7.64 -49.92 -2.53
C PHE A 13 8.55 -48.67 -2.51
N VAL A 14 9.87 -48.87 -2.43
CA VAL A 14 10.85 -47.78 -2.47
C VAL A 14 10.77 -47.02 -3.79
N LEU A 15 10.67 -47.75 -4.91
CA LEU A 15 10.57 -47.13 -6.24
C LEU A 15 9.29 -46.31 -6.40
N SER A 16 8.14 -46.82 -5.96
CA SER A 16 6.87 -46.09 -5.98
C SER A 16 6.91 -44.85 -5.07
N GLY A 17 7.48 -44.97 -3.89
CA GLY A 17 7.66 -43.85 -2.96
C GLY A 17 8.54 -42.73 -3.54
N THR A 18 9.62 -43.13 -4.21
CA THR A 18 10.52 -42.16 -4.89
C THR A 18 9.81 -41.42 -6.03
N VAL A 19 9.03 -42.14 -6.85
CA VAL A 19 8.24 -41.51 -7.93
C VAL A 19 7.22 -40.53 -7.39
N VAL A 20 6.50 -40.90 -6.32
CA VAL A 20 5.53 -40.00 -5.66
C VAL A 20 6.23 -38.78 -5.09
N LEU A 21 7.39 -38.96 -4.46
CA LEU A 21 8.19 -37.84 -3.91
C LEU A 21 8.63 -36.87 -5.04
N ILE A 22 9.14 -37.40 -6.14
CA ILE A 22 9.56 -36.57 -7.29
C ILE A 22 8.36 -35.79 -7.86
N LEU A 23 7.21 -36.45 -8.03
CA LEU A 23 5.98 -35.79 -8.49
C LEU A 23 5.52 -34.70 -7.54
N ALA A 24 5.57 -34.95 -6.22
CA ALA A 24 5.20 -33.96 -5.21
C ALA A 24 6.14 -32.74 -5.27
N LEU A 25 7.44 -32.95 -5.33
CA LEU A 25 8.43 -31.88 -5.47
C LEU A 25 8.25 -31.09 -6.77
N TYR A 26 7.96 -31.77 -7.87
CA TYR A 26 7.66 -31.13 -9.16
C TYR A 26 6.39 -30.26 -9.07
N MET A 27 5.31 -30.77 -8.47
CA MET A 27 4.08 -29.99 -8.28
C MET A 27 4.26 -28.76 -7.38
N ILE A 28 5.05 -28.86 -6.32
CA ILE A 28 5.35 -27.75 -5.42
C ILE A 28 6.20 -26.70 -6.15
N GLY A 29 7.21 -27.12 -6.91
CA GLY A 29 8.08 -26.24 -7.70
C GLY A 29 7.32 -25.49 -8.80
N SER A 30 6.37 -26.16 -9.46
CA SER A 30 5.55 -25.57 -10.52
C SER A 30 4.62 -24.47 -10.02
N LYS A 31 4.03 -24.62 -8.83
CA LYS A 31 3.13 -23.61 -8.24
C LYS A 31 3.83 -22.33 -7.77
N ARG A 32 5.13 -22.36 -7.54
CA ARG A 32 5.92 -21.19 -7.08
C ARG A 32 6.55 -20.40 -8.24
N ASN A 33 6.13 -20.61 -9.48
CA ASN A 33 6.68 -19.93 -10.66
C ASN A 33 8.22 -20.02 -10.80
N VAL A 34 8.84 -21.06 -10.22
CA VAL A 34 10.30 -21.25 -10.24
C VAL A 34 10.84 -21.42 -11.67
N PHE A 35 9.96 -21.83 -12.60
CA PHE A 35 10.26 -22.05 -14.03
C PHE A 35 9.66 -20.98 -14.95
N SER A 36 9.02 -19.93 -14.42
CA SER A 36 8.43 -18.89 -15.27
C SER A 36 9.52 -17.95 -15.77
N ASN A 37 9.34 -17.49 -17.00
CA ASN A 37 10.19 -16.46 -17.60
C ASN A 37 9.90 -15.11 -16.92
N THR A 38 10.77 -14.69 -16.02
CA THR A 38 10.61 -13.48 -15.18
C THR A 38 11.69 -12.45 -15.51
N ILE A 39 11.44 -11.22 -15.17
CA ILE A 39 12.43 -10.13 -15.15
C ILE A 39 12.59 -9.59 -13.73
N GLU A 40 13.78 -9.12 -13.42
CA GLU A 40 14.08 -8.43 -12.16
C GLU A 40 13.98 -6.92 -12.36
N ILE A 41 13.20 -6.26 -11.53
CA ILE A 41 13.10 -4.80 -11.46
C ILE A 41 13.30 -4.36 -10.01
N SER A 42 13.51 -3.07 -9.79
CA SER A 42 13.71 -2.54 -8.44
C SER A 42 12.97 -1.23 -8.23
N ALA A 43 12.78 -0.86 -6.97
CA ALA A 43 12.31 0.45 -6.56
C ALA A 43 12.99 0.84 -5.25
N VAL A 44 13.26 2.14 -5.06
CA VAL A 44 13.97 2.65 -3.87
C VAL A 44 12.96 3.28 -2.94
N PHE A 45 12.90 2.81 -1.69
CA PHE A 45 12.01 3.31 -0.64
C PHE A 45 12.80 3.84 0.55
N TYR A 46 12.24 4.82 1.24
CA TYR A 46 12.78 5.32 2.52
C TYR A 46 12.33 4.46 3.71
N ASN A 47 11.15 3.84 3.60
CA ASN A 47 10.59 2.96 4.62
C ASN A 47 9.83 1.84 3.92
N VAL A 48 10.03 0.61 4.35
CA VAL A 48 9.38 -0.57 3.77
C VAL A 48 8.25 -1.13 4.64
N ASN A 49 7.98 -0.53 5.80
CA ASN A 49 6.82 -0.81 6.68
C ASN A 49 6.55 -2.31 6.92
N GLY A 50 7.61 -3.10 7.10
CA GLY A 50 7.49 -4.54 7.34
C GLY A 50 7.30 -5.39 6.07
N LEU A 51 7.58 -4.86 4.88
CA LEU A 51 7.67 -5.66 3.65
C LEU A 51 8.79 -6.71 3.80
N MET A 52 8.52 -7.93 3.35
CA MET A 52 9.46 -9.06 3.46
C MET A 52 9.70 -9.71 2.09
N PRO A 53 10.83 -10.39 1.90
CA PRO A 53 11.02 -11.28 0.75
C PRO A 53 9.88 -12.31 0.66
N GLY A 54 9.38 -12.56 -0.55
CA GLY A 54 8.23 -13.43 -0.80
C GLY A 54 6.87 -12.72 -0.77
N ASN A 55 6.79 -11.46 -0.32
CA ASN A 55 5.55 -10.69 -0.44
C ASN A 55 5.19 -10.45 -1.91
N ASN A 56 3.90 -10.29 -2.19
CA ASN A 56 3.40 -10.13 -3.54
C ASN A 56 3.76 -8.78 -4.15
N VAL A 57 3.96 -8.78 -5.48
CA VAL A 57 3.99 -7.58 -6.32
C VAL A 57 2.73 -7.59 -7.17
N ARG A 58 2.00 -6.49 -7.15
CA ARG A 58 0.67 -6.34 -7.76
C ARG A 58 0.68 -5.20 -8.77
N TYR A 59 0.01 -5.39 -9.90
CA TYR A 59 -0.22 -4.38 -10.92
C TYR A 59 -1.69 -4.39 -11.33
N GLY A 60 -2.34 -3.23 -11.24
CA GLY A 60 -3.78 -3.13 -11.54
C GLY A 60 -4.65 -4.07 -10.71
N GLY A 61 -4.26 -4.37 -9.46
CA GLY A 61 -4.99 -5.29 -8.58
C GLY A 61 -4.68 -6.78 -8.78
N ILE A 62 -3.81 -7.15 -9.73
CA ILE A 62 -3.46 -8.54 -10.07
C ILE A 62 -2.04 -8.84 -9.58
N ASP A 63 -1.85 -9.97 -8.91
CA ASP A 63 -0.53 -10.43 -8.49
C ASP A 63 0.29 -10.87 -9.71
N ILE A 64 1.43 -10.21 -9.93
CA ILE A 64 2.28 -10.38 -11.12
C ILE A 64 3.68 -10.88 -10.79
N GLY A 65 4.03 -10.97 -9.52
CA GLY A 65 5.35 -11.35 -9.08
C GLY A 65 5.52 -11.32 -7.58
N THR A 66 6.77 -11.32 -7.13
CA THR A 66 7.11 -11.33 -5.71
C THR A 66 8.35 -10.47 -5.43
N VAL A 67 8.45 -10.01 -4.19
CA VAL A 67 9.66 -9.38 -3.66
C VAL A 67 10.76 -10.43 -3.52
N LYS A 68 11.90 -10.20 -4.18
CA LYS A 68 13.06 -11.10 -4.14
C LYS A 68 13.93 -10.84 -2.93
N LYS A 69 14.31 -9.59 -2.71
CA LYS A 69 15.12 -9.18 -1.58
C LYS A 69 15.03 -7.67 -1.32
N LEU A 70 15.38 -7.27 -0.10
CA LEU A 70 15.58 -5.89 0.30
C LEU A 70 17.06 -5.67 0.55
N VAL A 71 17.59 -4.55 0.07
CA VAL A 71 19.01 -4.18 0.20
C VAL A 71 19.08 -2.76 0.71
N PHE A 72 19.76 -2.54 1.83
CA PHE A 72 20.10 -1.18 2.28
C PHE A 72 21.17 -0.62 1.36
N GLU A 73 20.93 0.53 0.74
CA GLU A 73 21.93 1.23 -0.05
C GLU A 73 22.71 2.25 0.81
N ASN A 74 21.99 2.87 1.74
CA ASN A 74 22.53 3.80 2.71
C ASN A 74 21.59 3.87 3.94
N ASP A 75 21.89 4.76 4.87
CA ASP A 75 21.16 4.92 6.15
C ASP A 75 19.68 5.32 5.96
N THR A 76 19.28 5.80 4.78
CA THR A 76 17.96 6.38 4.52
C THR A 76 17.23 5.74 3.36
N SER A 77 17.83 4.80 2.62
CA SER A 77 17.22 4.20 1.45
C SER A 77 17.37 2.69 1.38
N ILE A 78 16.28 2.03 1.00
CA ILE A 78 16.16 0.59 0.88
C ILE A 78 15.74 0.27 -0.55
N THR A 79 16.58 -0.44 -1.28
CA THR A 79 16.24 -0.96 -2.61
C THR A 79 15.48 -2.27 -2.47
N VAL A 80 14.24 -2.26 -2.92
CA VAL A 80 13.38 -3.45 -3.02
C VAL A 80 13.55 -4.05 -4.41
N LYS A 81 14.15 -5.23 -4.49
CA LYS A 81 14.27 -6.01 -5.73
C LYS A 81 13.08 -6.94 -5.88
N MET A 82 12.45 -6.91 -7.03
CA MET A 82 11.23 -7.65 -7.35
C MET A 82 11.42 -8.49 -8.58
N VAL A 83 10.78 -9.64 -8.61
CA VAL A 83 10.73 -10.53 -9.78
C VAL A 83 9.30 -10.55 -10.27
N ILE A 84 9.08 -10.17 -11.53
CA ILE A 84 7.76 -10.12 -12.15
C ILE A 84 7.71 -10.99 -13.40
N GLU A 85 6.52 -11.43 -13.77
CA GLU A 85 6.30 -12.24 -14.98
C GLU A 85 6.60 -11.43 -16.24
N LYS A 86 7.48 -11.93 -17.11
CA LYS A 86 7.89 -11.25 -18.34
C LYS A 86 6.71 -10.95 -19.27
N LYS A 87 5.68 -11.81 -19.27
CA LYS A 87 4.48 -11.61 -20.08
C LYS A 87 3.69 -10.34 -19.68
N ILE A 88 3.83 -9.89 -18.43
CA ILE A 88 3.15 -8.69 -17.93
C ILE A 88 4.03 -7.44 -18.08
N ALA A 89 5.35 -7.60 -18.13
CA ALA A 89 6.30 -6.49 -18.17
C ALA A 89 6.03 -5.49 -19.31
N HIS A 90 5.53 -5.94 -20.46
CA HIS A 90 5.25 -5.05 -21.58
C HIS A 90 4.05 -4.10 -21.35
N PHE A 91 3.19 -4.39 -20.37
CA PHE A 91 2.10 -3.50 -19.97
C PHE A 91 2.54 -2.45 -18.97
N ILE A 92 3.63 -2.70 -18.23
CA ILE A 92 4.15 -1.80 -17.22
C ILE A 92 5.13 -0.84 -17.89
N LYS A 93 4.96 0.45 -17.66
CA LYS A 93 5.82 1.48 -18.25
C LYS A 93 6.95 1.86 -17.29
N LYS A 94 8.07 2.38 -17.82
CA LYS A 94 9.22 2.82 -17.01
C LYS A 94 8.90 3.93 -16.02
N ASN A 95 7.89 4.75 -16.30
CA ASN A 95 7.40 5.80 -15.41
C ASN A 95 6.34 5.32 -14.41
N ALA A 96 6.04 4.03 -14.36
CA ALA A 96 5.16 3.47 -13.35
C ALA A 96 5.72 3.73 -11.94
N VAL A 97 4.82 3.89 -10.98
CA VAL A 97 5.18 4.23 -9.60
C VAL A 97 4.92 3.03 -8.70
N ALA A 98 5.95 2.62 -7.95
CA ALA A 98 5.83 1.58 -6.95
C ALA A 98 5.43 2.18 -5.59
N SER A 99 4.49 1.54 -4.92
CA SER A 99 4.06 1.90 -3.56
C SER A 99 3.95 0.66 -2.68
N ILE A 100 4.16 0.80 -1.38
CA ILE A 100 3.97 -0.30 -0.43
C ILE A 100 2.59 -0.16 0.18
N GLY A 101 1.79 -1.21 0.03
CA GLY A 101 0.45 -1.30 0.56
C GLY A 101 0.27 -2.49 1.50
N THR A 102 -0.98 -2.68 1.93
CA THR A 102 -1.40 -3.83 2.73
C THR A 102 -2.50 -4.56 1.96
N ASP A 103 -2.49 -5.87 1.99
CA ASP A 103 -3.55 -6.69 1.36
C ASP A 103 -4.81 -6.63 2.22
N GLY A 104 -5.75 -5.78 1.82
CA GLY A 104 -6.90 -5.40 2.64
C GLY A 104 -6.50 -4.55 3.85
N LEU A 105 -7.30 -4.59 4.92
CA LEU A 105 -7.09 -3.75 6.11
C LEU A 105 -5.99 -4.27 7.06
N MET A 106 -5.80 -5.58 7.14
CA MET A 106 -4.89 -6.23 8.10
C MET A 106 -4.04 -7.35 7.47
N GLY A 107 -3.92 -7.39 6.15
CA GLY A 107 -3.17 -8.43 5.45
C GLY A 107 -1.67 -8.20 5.42
N ASN A 108 -0.98 -9.06 4.67
CA ASN A 108 0.46 -8.93 4.46
C ASN A 108 0.80 -7.67 3.67
N LYS A 109 2.01 -7.16 3.85
CA LYS A 109 2.53 -6.09 3.01
C LYS A 109 2.76 -6.61 1.59
N LEU A 110 2.55 -5.72 0.62
CA LEU A 110 2.78 -5.99 -0.79
C LEU A 110 3.29 -4.73 -1.50
N VAL A 111 3.85 -4.90 -2.68
CA VAL A 111 4.22 -3.79 -3.55
C VAL A 111 3.15 -3.63 -4.62
N ASN A 112 2.52 -2.47 -4.68
CA ASN A 112 1.66 -2.07 -5.78
C ASN A 112 2.48 -1.31 -6.82
N ILE A 113 2.31 -1.65 -8.09
CA ILE A 113 2.83 -0.90 -9.22
C ILE A 113 1.64 -0.20 -9.88
N ASN A 114 1.67 1.11 -9.90
CA ASN A 114 0.60 1.94 -10.44
C ASN A 114 1.02 2.53 -11.77
N SER A 115 0.12 2.47 -12.76
CA SER A 115 0.32 3.13 -14.05
C SER A 115 0.22 4.63 -13.91
N VAL A 116 1.02 5.34 -14.71
CA VAL A 116 0.90 6.77 -14.94
C VAL A 116 0.34 7.00 -16.34
N MET A 117 -0.53 8.00 -16.51
CA MET A 117 -1.19 8.28 -17.80
C MET A 117 -0.21 8.72 -18.89
N GLU A 118 0.95 9.24 -18.52
CA GLU A 118 1.98 9.69 -19.46
C GLU A 118 2.56 8.53 -20.28
N ALA A 119 2.85 8.79 -21.55
CA ALA A 119 3.44 7.81 -22.44
C ALA A 119 4.91 7.57 -22.07
N ALA A 120 5.27 6.30 -21.84
CA ALA A 120 6.64 5.87 -21.61
C ALA A 120 6.86 4.47 -22.21
N PRO A 121 8.11 4.09 -22.52
CA PRO A 121 8.41 2.74 -22.99
C PRO A 121 8.12 1.69 -21.90
N PRO A 122 7.88 0.42 -22.31
CA PRO A 122 7.75 -0.69 -21.37
C PRO A 122 9.02 -0.87 -20.52
N ILE A 123 8.83 -1.42 -19.30
CA ILE A 123 9.95 -1.76 -18.42
C ILE A 123 10.77 -2.92 -18.98
N GLN A 124 12.05 -2.93 -18.59
CA GLN A 124 13.03 -3.95 -18.97
C GLN A 124 13.74 -4.51 -17.76
N GLU A 125 14.47 -5.61 -17.97
CA GLU A 125 15.35 -6.18 -16.95
C GLU A 125 16.28 -5.14 -16.35
N GLY A 126 16.32 -5.03 -15.03
CA GLY A 126 17.18 -4.11 -14.30
C GLY A 126 16.65 -2.69 -14.13
N ASP A 127 15.48 -2.35 -14.68
CA ASP A 127 14.91 -1.01 -14.53
C ASP A 127 14.56 -0.70 -13.05
N VAL A 128 14.68 0.58 -12.70
CA VAL A 128 14.36 1.12 -11.37
C VAL A 128 13.13 1.99 -11.50
N LEU A 129 12.05 1.60 -10.82
CA LEU A 129 10.80 2.35 -10.77
C LEU A 129 10.89 3.48 -9.74
N LEU A 130 10.14 4.54 -10.00
CA LEU A 130 9.87 5.57 -8.99
C LEU A 130 9.09 4.97 -7.84
N SER A 131 9.31 5.47 -6.61
CA SER A 131 8.54 5.06 -5.45
C SER A 131 7.71 6.21 -4.89
N MET A 132 6.52 5.88 -4.41
CA MET A 132 5.69 6.79 -3.63
C MET A 132 5.85 6.46 -2.15
N ARG A 133 5.89 7.47 -1.28
CA ARG A 133 5.83 7.24 0.17
C ARG A 133 4.51 6.59 0.52
N PRO A 134 4.51 5.49 1.28
CA PRO A 134 3.27 4.94 1.79
C PRO A 134 2.63 5.95 2.75
N VAL A 135 1.31 6.14 2.64
CA VAL A 135 0.55 6.86 3.65
C VAL A 135 0.53 5.99 4.91
N GLU A 136 1.16 6.47 5.98
CA GLU A 136 1.22 5.71 7.22
C GLU A 136 -0.14 5.80 7.94
N SER A 137 -0.61 4.66 8.46
CA SER A 137 -1.87 4.62 9.23
C SER A 137 -1.85 5.59 10.41
N ASP A 138 -0.67 5.80 11.01
CA ASP A 138 -0.47 6.75 12.10
C ASP A 138 -0.70 8.20 11.66
N GLU A 139 -0.33 8.55 10.43
CA GLU A 139 -0.59 9.87 9.85
C GLU A 139 -2.08 10.08 9.59
N MET A 140 -2.80 9.05 9.15
CA MET A 140 -4.26 9.09 9.03
C MET A 140 -4.93 9.27 10.39
N VAL A 141 -4.51 8.54 11.43
CA VAL A 141 -5.03 8.68 12.80
C VAL A 141 -4.74 10.06 13.35
N ARG A 142 -3.55 10.61 13.11
CA ARG A 142 -3.20 11.97 13.53
C ARG A 142 -4.08 13.02 12.85
N THR A 143 -4.28 12.90 11.53
CA THR A 143 -5.15 13.80 10.77
C THR A 143 -6.60 13.72 11.25
N LEU A 144 -7.11 12.51 11.54
CA LEU A 144 -8.44 12.33 12.13
C LEU A 144 -8.55 12.98 13.50
N ASN A 145 -7.53 12.86 14.35
CA ASN A 145 -7.52 13.50 15.67
C ASN A 145 -7.49 15.02 15.56
N GLU A 146 -6.66 15.59 14.69
CA GLU A 146 -6.61 17.03 14.41
C GLU A 146 -7.96 17.54 13.86
N THR A 147 -8.59 16.79 12.97
CA THR A 147 -9.92 17.10 12.44
C THR A 147 -10.97 17.10 13.55
N ASN A 148 -10.93 16.12 14.45
CA ASN A 148 -11.84 16.04 15.59
C ASN A 148 -11.65 17.22 16.57
N LEU A 149 -10.42 17.62 16.83
CA LEU A 149 -10.13 18.81 17.65
C LEU A 149 -10.69 20.08 17.01
N ASN A 150 -10.52 20.25 15.71
CA ASN A 150 -11.05 21.38 14.96
C ASN A 150 -12.59 21.42 14.97
N LEU A 151 -13.26 20.26 14.81
CA LEU A 151 -14.71 20.14 14.92
C LEU A 151 -15.22 20.50 16.31
N ASN A 152 -14.51 20.10 17.36
CA ASN A 152 -14.85 20.48 18.73
C ASN A 152 -14.72 22.00 18.94
N ALA A 153 -13.68 22.64 18.41
CA ALA A 153 -13.52 24.08 18.45
C ALA A 153 -14.68 24.81 17.74
N ILE A 154 -14.99 24.41 16.51
CA ILE A 154 -16.11 24.94 15.73
C ILE A 154 -17.44 24.78 16.50
N THR A 155 -17.66 23.62 17.08
CA THR A 155 -18.89 23.33 17.86
C THR A 155 -19.01 24.24 19.09
N ASN A 156 -17.91 24.50 19.76
CA ASN A 156 -17.90 25.40 20.91
C ASN A 156 -18.15 26.85 20.50
N ASP A 157 -17.57 27.31 19.39
CA ASP A 157 -17.80 28.62 18.83
C ASP A 157 -19.26 28.84 18.41
N LEU A 158 -19.84 27.83 17.73
CA LEU A 158 -21.27 27.84 17.38
C LEU A 158 -22.17 27.89 18.61
N LYS A 159 -21.86 27.11 19.67
CA LYS A 159 -22.57 27.20 20.94
C LYS A 159 -22.48 28.61 21.55
N GLY A 160 -21.30 29.20 21.50
CA GLY A 160 -21.09 30.59 21.97
C GLY A 160 -21.93 31.60 21.18
N LEU A 161 -21.96 31.49 19.86
CA LEU A 161 -22.81 32.32 19.00
C LEU A 161 -24.30 32.11 19.32
N THR A 162 -24.75 30.85 19.42
CA THR A 162 -26.17 30.56 19.77
C THR A 162 -26.57 31.15 21.13
N GLN A 163 -25.70 31.06 22.12
CA GLN A 163 -25.95 31.66 23.44
C GLN A 163 -26.02 33.18 23.38
N ARG A 164 -25.19 33.84 22.57
CA ARG A 164 -25.23 35.31 22.37
C ARG A 164 -26.48 35.76 21.64
N ILE A 165 -26.91 35.02 20.59
CA ILE A 165 -28.16 35.23 19.86
C ILE A 165 -29.35 35.15 20.82
N ASN A 166 -29.39 34.15 21.68
CA ASN A 166 -30.52 33.90 22.59
C ASN A 166 -30.57 34.91 23.74
N LYS A 167 -29.41 35.41 24.16
CA LYS A 167 -29.32 36.39 25.26
C LYS A 167 -29.69 37.82 24.86
N ASN A 168 -29.41 38.21 23.60
CA ASN A 168 -29.53 39.61 23.20
C ASN A 168 -30.73 39.94 22.32
N ASN A 169 -31.51 38.96 21.89
CA ASN A 169 -32.73 39.11 21.03
C ASN A 169 -32.55 40.08 19.84
N ASN A 170 -31.34 40.46 19.47
CA ASN A 170 -31.04 41.46 18.49
C ASN A 170 -29.93 40.98 17.53
N LEU A 171 -30.30 40.42 16.38
CA LEU A 171 -29.40 39.98 15.32
C LEU A 171 -28.49 41.10 14.79
N ILE A 172 -28.93 42.37 14.92
CA ILE A 172 -28.19 43.53 14.45
C ILE A 172 -26.95 43.79 15.34
N SER A 173 -27.04 43.58 16.66
CA SER A 173 -25.89 43.73 17.58
C SER A 173 -24.85 42.64 17.37
N LEU A 174 -25.20 41.46 16.89
CA LEU A 174 -24.29 40.39 16.56
C LEU A 174 -23.50 40.65 15.26
N LEU A 175 -24.14 41.29 14.28
CA LEU A 175 -23.47 41.68 13.03
C LEU A 175 -22.51 42.86 13.22
N SER A 176 -22.70 43.64 14.29
CA SER A 176 -21.80 44.74 14.69
C SER A 176 -20.73 44.34 15.73
N ASP A 177 -20.81 43.11 16.26
CA ASP A 177 -19.79 42.58 17.17
C ASP A 177 -18.59 42.06 16.37
N THR A 178 -17.49 42.78 16.41
CA THR A 178 -16.23 42.45 15.74
C THR A 178 -15.72 41.05 16.15
N THR A 179 -15.97 40.63 17.40
CA THR A 179 -15.56 39.36 17.95
C THR A 179 -16.35 38.19 17.35
N ALA A 180 -17.67 38.36 17.16
CA ALA A 180 -18.52 37.34 16.51
C ALA A 180 -18.18 37.19 15.04
N THR A 181 -17.88 38.29 14.35
CA THR A 181 -17.44 38.26 12.94
C THR A 181 -16.08 37.59 12.79
N GLU A 182 -15.13 37.84 13.68
CA GLU A 182 -13.81 37.18 13.66
C GLU A 182 -13.90 35.68 13.97
N ASN A 183 -14.71 35.27 14.95
CA ASN A 183 -14.95 33.87 15.26
C ASN A 183 -15.59 33.11 14.06
N LEU A 184 -16.54 33.77 13.37
CA LEU A 184 -17.14 33.18 12.16
C LEU A 184 -16.13 33.02 11.03
N ARG A 185 -15.25 34.01 10.86
CA ARG A 185 -14.17 33.96 9.86
C ARG A 185 -13.16 32.88 10.20
N GLN A 186 -12.79 32.68 11.45
CA GLN A 186 -11.92 31.61 11.91
C GLN A 186 -12.57 30.25 11.72
N ALA A 187 -13.86 30.08 12.01
CA ALA A 187 -14.60 28.84 11.78
C ALA A 187 -14.64 28.48 10.29
N ILE A 188 -14.92 29.45 9.41
CA ILE A 188 -14.89 29.25 7.95
C ILE A 188 -13.49 28.87 7.49
N SER A 189 -12.44 29.50 8.01
CA SER A 189 -11.05 29.17 7.68
C SER A 189 -10.71 27.73 8.10
N ALA A 190 -11.12 27.30 9.29
CA ALA A 190 -10.90 25.94 9.78
C ALA A 190 -11.65 24.89 8.94
N ILE A 191 -12.88 25.21 8.50
CA ILE A 191 -13.65 24.33 7.59
C ILE A 191 -12.94 24.20 6.24
N ASN A 192 -12.44 25.30 5.68
CA ASN A 192 -11.70 25.25 4.41
C ASN A 192 -10.41 24.45 4.55
N GLN A 193 -9.66 24.63 5.63
CA GLN A 193 -8.46 23.81 5.88
C GLN A 193 -8.80 22.33 6.04
N ALA A 194 -9.85 21.98 6.75
CA ALA A 194 -10.30 20.60 6.89
C ALA A 194 -10.71 19.99 5.52
N ALA A 195 -11.38 20.77 4.67
CA ALA A 195 -11.75 20.37 3.32
C ALA A 195 -10.52 20.18 2.42
N ASP A 196 -9.52 21.04 2.52
CA ASP A 196 -8.27 20.91 1.76
C ASP A 196 -7.45 19.70 2.23
N HIS A 197 -7.38 19.44 3.54
CA HIS A 197 -6.77 18.22 4.06
C HIS A 197 -7.50 16.97 3.59
N ALA A 198 -8.84 16.96 3.60
CA ALA A 198 -9.61 15.84 3.07
C ALA A 198 -9.37 15.60 1.57
N ARG A 199 -9.27 16.67 0.76
CA ARG A 199 -8.93 16.58 -0.66
C ARG A 199 -7.54 16.01 -0.89
N ASN A 200 -6.54 16.47 -0.13
CA ASN A 200 -5.17 15.99 -0.25
C ASN A 200 -5.05 14.50 0.13
N VAL A 201 -5.78 14.05 1.15
CA VAL A 201 -5.84 12.63 1.51
C VAL A 201 -6.50 11.81 0.39
N THR A 202 -7.58 12.32 -0.22
CA THR A 202 -8.26 11.61 -1.32
C THR A 202 -7.39 11.52 -2.57
N GLN A 203 -6.61 12.58 -2.89
CA GLN A 203 -5.70 12.59 -4.05
C GLN A 203 -4.45 11.72 -3.86
N GLN A 204 -4.11 11.36 -2.62
CA GLN A 204 -2.98 10.45 -2.33
C GLN A 204 -3.40 8.96 -2.33
N VAL A 205 -4.70 8.68 -2.40
CA VAL A 205 -5.27 7.31 -2.37
C VAL A 205 -5.68 6.84 -3.77
N ASP A 206 -5.83 7.74 -4.74
CA ASP A 206 -6.01 7.43 -6.18
C ASP A 206 -4.65 7.32 -6.90
#